data_a6199cda1c21595dcfeea04164311c1c
#
_entry.id   a6199cda1c21595dcfeea04164311c1c
#
_cell.length_a   1.000
_cell.length_b   1.000
_cell.length_c   1.000
_cell.angle_alpha   90.00
_cell.angle_beta   90.00
_cell.angle_gamma   90.00
#
_symmetry.space_group_name_H-M   'P 1'
#
loop_
_entity.id
_entity.type
_entity.pdbx_description
1 polymer ?
#
loop_
_entity_poly.entity_id
_entity_poly.type
_entity_poly.pdbx_seq_one_letter_code
_entity_poly.pdbx_strand_id
1 'polypeptide(L)'
;MQNLRRNQSVVYYKNYVKDIEIVDEYGNVTGSYDKEYGKLKKISISVSGNMGTSEYQTFGRSLDYDRVLTTSDMSCDIDENSILWLDGADTDKPHNYIVKKRSATINQIQIAVKQVNVQ
;
A
#
# COMPACT_ATOMS: atom_id res chain seq x y z
N MET A 1 -6.62 17.49 13.25
CA MET A 1 -5.76 16.69 14.13
C MET A 1 -4.36 16.61 13.60
N GLN A 2 -3.36 16.69 14.46
CA GLN A 2 -1.98 16.60 14.04
C GLN A 2 -1.50 15.15 14.03
N ASN A 3 -0.71 14.81 13.04
CA ASN A 3 0.06 13.58 13.09
C ASN A 3 1.26 13.81 13.99
N LEU A 4 1.35 13.04 15.05
CA LEU A 4 2.49 13.11 15.95
C LEU A 4 3.66 12.36 15.35
N ARG A 5 4.82 13.01 15.25
CA ARG A 5 6.00 12.38 14.66
C ARG A 5 6.36 11.05 15.31
N ARG A 6 6.19 10.94 16.62
CA ARG A 6 6.48 9.72 17.36
C ARG A 6 5.57 8.55 17.00
N ASN A 7 4.43 8.84 16.36
CA ASN A 7 3.46 7.82 15.93
C ASN A 7 3.64 7.43 14.46
N GLN A 8 4.61 8.05 13.79
CA GLN A 8 4.86 7.75 12.39
C GLN A 8 5.87 6.63 12.25
N SER A 9 5.62 5.78 11.27
CA SER A 9 6.52 4.69 10.91
C SER A 9 6.97 4.88 9.47
N VAL A 10 8.13 4.35 9.15
CA VAL A 10 8.61 4.34 7.78
C VAL A 10 7.98 3.17 7.05
N VAL A 11 7.32 3.49 5.94
CA VAL A 11 6.71 2.49 5.07
C VAL A 11 7.40 2.58 3.71
N TYR A 12 7.79 1.44 3.18
CA TYR A 12 8.34 1.34 1.83
C TYR A 12 7.24 0.90 0.89
N TYR A 13 7.26 1.40 -0.33
CA TYR A 13 6.23 1.06 -1.30
C TYR A 13 6.73 1.21 -2.72
N LYS A 14 6.03 0.54 -3.65
CA LYS A 14 6.23 0.70 -5.09
C LYS A 14 4.88 0.93 -5.74
N ASN A 15 4.85 1.82 -6.73
CA ASN A 15 3.65 2.09 -7.50
C ASN A 15 3.59 1.13 -8.69
N TYR A 16 2.38 0.71 -9.04
CA TYR A 16 2.15 -0.08 -10.23
C TYR A 16 2.35 0.81 -11.47
N VAL A 17 3.03 0.30 -12.46
CA VAL A 17 3.29 1.02 -13.70
C VAL A 17 2.44 0.45 -14.83
N LYS A 18 2.60 -0.84 -15.12
CA LYS A 18 1.87 -1.49 -16.22
C LYS A 18 2.00 -3.01 -16.12
N ASP A 19 1.19 -3.70 -16.92
CA ASP A 19 1.35 -5.13 -17.12
C ASP A 19 2.39 -5.37 -18.20
N ILE A 20 3.21 -6.40 -17.99
CA ILE A 20 4.23 -6.83 -18.94
C ILE A 20 3.83 -8.20 -19.47
N GLU A 21 3.81 -8.33 -20.79
CA GLU A 21 3.52 -9.58 -21.44
C GLU A 21 4.67 -10.56 -21.21
N ILE A 22 4.34 -11.78 -20.76
CA ILE A 22 5.36 -12.81 -20.51
C ILE A 22 5.56 -13.58 -21.80
N VAL A 23 6.82 -13.68 -22.23
CA VAL A 23 7.21 -14.47 -23.41
C VAL A 23 7.97 -15.71 -22.97
N ASP A 24 7.89 -16.77 -23.75
CA ASP A 24 8.63 -17.98 -23.48
C ASP A 24 10.09 -17.85 -23.96
N GLU A 25 10.85 -18.95 -23.81
CA GLU A 25 12.27 -18.96 -24.19
C GLU A 25 12.49 -18.79 -25.69
N TYR A 26 11.45 -18.98 -26.49
CA TYR A 26 11.50 -18.80 -27.95
C TYR A 26 10.98 -17.45 -28.40
N GLY A 27 10.62 -16.56 -27.46
CA GLY A 27 10.10 -15.24 -27.76
C GLY A 27 8.61 -15.20 -28.10
N ASN A 28 7.89 -16.29 -27.91
CA ASN A 28 6.45 -16.35 -28.17
C ASN A 28 5.66 -15.85 -26.97
N VAL A 29 4.57 -15.14 -27.22
CA VAL A 29 3.66 -14.66 -26.19
C VAL A 29 2.94 -15.84 -25.55
N THR A 30 2.98 -15.90 -24.22
CA THR A 30 2.36 -16.99 -23.46
C THR A 30 0.89 -16.77 -23.13
N GLY A 31 0.39 -15.53 -23.31
CA GLY A 31 -0.94 -15.15 -22.87
C GLY A 31 -1.03 -14.78 -21.39
N SER A 32 0.08 -14.83 -20.69
CA SER A 32 0.17 -14.42 -19.29
C SER A 32 0.84 -13.06 -19.17
N TYR A 33 0.57 -12.39 -18.05
CA TYR A 33 1.11 -11.06 -17.79
C TYR A 33 1.74 -11.01 -16.42
N ASP A 34 2.81 -10.25 -16.30
CA ASP A 34 3.42 -9.88 -15.03
C ASP A 34 3.22 -8.39 -14.81
N LYS A 35 3.37 -7.94 -13.57
CA LYS A 35 3.18 -6.52 -13.24
C LYS A 35 4.52 -5.84 -13.10
N GLU A 36 4.65 -4.68 -13.73
CA GLU A 36 5.81 -3.82 -13.55
C GLU A 36 5.50 -2.77 -12.52
N TYR A 37 6.40 -2.65 -11.54
CA TYR A 37 6.32 -1.63 -10.50
C TYR A 37 7.46 -0.64 -10.67
N GLY A 38 7.24 0.59 -10.22
CA GLY A 38 8.26 1.63 -10.23
C GLY A 38 9.34 1.36 -9.17
N LYS A 39 10.21 2.34 -8.99
CA LYS A 39 11.28 2.22 -8.01
C LYS A 39 10.74 2.21 -6.59
N LEU A 40 11.52 1.66 -5.68
CA LEU A 40 11.20 1.63 -4.26
C LEU A 40 11.21 3.05 -3.70
N LYS A 41 10.16 3.41 -3.00
CA LYS A 41 10.01 4.70 -2.32
C LYS A 41 9.77 4.46 -0.84
N LYS A 42 9.96 5.50 -0.04
CA LYS A 42 9.65 5.44 1.38
C LYS A 42 8.92 6.69 1.83
N ILE A 43 8.09 6.54 2.85
CA ILE A 43 7.34 7.64 3.45
C ILE A 43 7.23 7.42 4.95
N SER A 44 7.25 8.50 5.72
CA SER A 44 6.90 8.44 7.14
C SER A 44 5.41 8.74 7.26
N ILE A 45 4.68 7.83 7.85
CA ILE A 45 3.23 7.88 7.88
C ILE A 45 2.72 7.24 9.17
N SER A 46 1.57 7.68 9.66
CA SER A 46 0.95 7.06 10.83
C SER A 46 0.33 5.73 10.44
N VAL A 47 0.65 4.69 11.19
CA VAL A 47 0.14 3.33 10.95
C VAL A 47 -0.65 2.90 12.16
N SER A 48 -1.92 2.56 11.99
CA SER A 48 -2.72 2.02 13.09
C SER A 48 -2.31 0.57 13.36
N GLY A 49 -2.31 0.20 14.64
CA GLY A 49 -2.00 -1.16 15.02
C GLY A 49 -3.17 -2.11 14.83
N ASN A 50 -4.37 -1.60 15.01
CA ASN A 50 -5.61 -2.37 14.93
C ASN A 50 -6.69 -1.55 14.26
N MET A 51 -7.72 -2.22 13.73
CA MET A 51 -8.93 -1.53 13.31
C MET A 51 -9.66 -0.99 14.53
N GLY A 52 -9.92 0.32 14.52
CA GLY A 52 -10.71 0.97 15.55
C GLY A 52 -12.04 1.44 14.99
N THR A 53 -12.89 1.98 15.88
CA THR A 53 -14.20 2.46 15.50
C THR A 53 -14.14 3.55 14.43
N SER A 54 -13.14 4.44 14.53
CA SER A 54 -13.00 5.53 13.58
C SER A 54 -12.65 5.03 12.17
N GLU A 55 -11.87 3.98 12.08
CA GLU A 55 -11.53 3.36 10.79
C GLU A 55 -12.77 2.72 10.17
N TYR A 56 -13.60 2.05 10.98
CA TYR A 56 -14.85 1.51 10.50
C TYR A 56 -15.78 2.60 9.96
N GLN A 57 -15.81 3.78 10.60
CA GLN A 57 -16.61 4.89 10.13
C GLN A 57 -16.11 5.42 8.79
N THR A 58 -14.80 5.36 8.54
CA THR A 58 -14.22 5.86 7.29
C THR A 58 -14.44 4.90 6.13
N PHE A 59 -14.20 3.61 6.35
CA PHE A 59 -14.20 2.62 5.26
C PHE A 59 -15.39 1.68 5.28
N GLY A 60 -16.12 1.60 6.40
CA GLY A 60 -17.22 0.68 6.58
C GLY A 60 -16.76 -0.72 6.98
N ARG A 61 -17.71 -1.51 7.46
CA ARG A 61 -17.41 -2.86 7.96
C ARG A 61 -17.25 -3.89 6.86
N SER A 62 -17.74 -3.58 5.66
CA SER A 62 -17.69 -4.52 4.54
C SER A 62 -16.33 -4.59 3.88
N LEU A 63 -15.44 -3.62 4.16
CA LEU A 63 -14.11 -3.61 3.60
C LEU A 63 -13.17 -4.47 4.46
N ASP A 64 -12.53 -5.44 3.82
CA ASP A 64 -11.58 -6.33 4.49
C ASP A 64 -10.19 -5.68 4.50
N TYR A 65 -9.76 -5.19 5.66
CA TYR A 65 -8.45 -4.58 5.83
C TYR A 65 -7.92 -4.81 7.25
N ASP A 66 -6.62 -4.68 7.42
CA ASP A 66 -5.96 -4.94 8.71
C ASP A 66 -5.49 -3.67 9.39
N ARG A 67 -5.04 -2.68 8.63
CA ARG A 67 -4.49 -1.44 9.18
C ARG A 67 -4.90 -0.26 8.32
N VAL A 68 -4.78 0.93 8.90
CA VAL A 68 -5.03 2.19 8.19
C VAL A 68 -3.78 3.05 8.29
N LEU A 69 -3.30 3.51 7.16
CA LEU A 69 -2.21 4.49 7.07
C LEU A 69 -2.85 5.87 6.96
N THR A 70 -2.37 6.83 7.73
CA THR A 70 -2.91 8.18 7.74
C THR A 70 -1.80 9.19 7.59
N THR A 71 -1.97 10.13 6.66
CA THR A 71 -1.03 11.23 6.46
C THR A 71 -1.76 12.51 6.12
N SER A 72 -1.19 13.63 6.58
CA SER A 72 -1.63 14.97 6.16
C SER A 72 -0.88 15.44 4.91
N ASP A 73 0.10 14.70 4.45
CA ASP A 73 0.84 15.02 3.22
C ASP A 73 -0.02 14.63 2.02
N MET A 74 -0.64 15.65 1.41
CA MET A 74 -1.53 15.45 0.27
C MET A 74 -0.79 15.11 -1.02
N SER A 75 0.54 15.13 -1.00
CA SER A 75 1.34 14.67 -2.14
C SER A 75 1.63 13.17 -2.09
N CYS A 76 1.15 12.47 -1.06
CA CYS A 76 1.30 11.02 -0.94
C CYS A 76 0.72 10.33 -2.17
N ASP A 77 1.54 9.55 -2.85
CA ASP A 77 1.19 8.91 -4.12
C ASP A 77 0.92 7.41 -4.01
N ILE A 78 0.78 6.90 -2.78
CA ILE A 78 0.33 5.52 -2.58
C ILE A 78 -1.10 5.40 -3.09
N ASP A 79 -1.34 4.52 -4.04
CA ASP A 79 -2.66 4.32 -4.64
C ASP A 79 -3.15 2.89 -4.44
N GLU A 80 -4.32 2.58 -5.00
CA GLU A 80 -4.96 1.28 -4.80
C GLU A 80 -4.21 0.11 -5.49
N ASN A 81 -3.25 0.41 -6.33
CA ASN A 81 -2.44 -0.59 -7.02
C ASN A 81 -1.02 -0.70 -6.44
N SER A 82 -0.69 0.08 -5.43
CA SER A 82 0.63 0.06 -4.79
C SER A 82 0.82 -1.20 -3.96
N ILE A 83 2.07 -1.62 -3.85
CA ILE A 83 2.47 -2.68 -2.92
C ILE A 83 3.35 -2.07 -1.84
N LEU A 84 3.25 -2.60 -0.62
CA LEU A 84 3.88 -2.00 0.54
C LEU A 84 4.65 -3.00 1.38
N TRP A 85 5.66 -2.48 2.07
CA TRP A 85 6.41 -3.20 3.09
C TRP A 85 6.28 -2.45 4.40
N LEU A 86 5.62 -3.06 5.38
CA LEU A 86 5.39 -2.52 6.71
C LEU A 86 6.13 -3.32 7.76
N ASP A 87 6.21 -2.75 8.97
CA ASP A 87 6.75 -3.42 10.16
C ASP A 87 8.22 -3.84 10.00
N GLY A 88 9.00 -3.05 9.27
CA GLY A 88 10.41 -3.34 9.09
C GLY A 88 10.68 -4.52 8.17
N ALA A 89 9.71 -4.88 7.33
CA ALA A 89 9.87 -5.98 6.39
C ALA A 89 11.04 -5.72 5.43
N ASP A 90 11.72 -6.81 5.07
CA ASP A 90 12.84 -6.76 4.14
C ASP A 90 12.35 -6.44 2.73
N THR A 91 12.79 -5.32 2.17
CA THR A 91 12.37 -4.88 0.83
C THR A 91 12.96 -5.71 -0.29
N ASP A 92 13.95 -6.57 0.00
CA ASP A 92 14.47 -7.54 -0.96
C ASP A 92 13.55 -8.76 -1.10
N LYS A 93 12.57 -8.88 -0.21
CA LYS A 93 11.57 -9.94 -0.24
C LYS A 93 10.25 -9.41 -0.78
N PRO A 94 9.31 -10.29 -1.13
CA PRO A 94 7.99 -9.84 -1.58
C PRO A 94 7.31 -8.94 -0.53
N HIS A 95 6.47 -8.05 -1.03
CA HIS A 95 5.70 -7.13 -0.18
C HIS A 95 4.80 -7.90 0.80
N ASN A 96 4.52 -7.28 1.94
CA ASN A 96 3.66 -7.90 2.95
C ASN A 96 2.29 -7.23 3.10
N TYR A 97 2.05 -6.13 2.38
CA TYR A 97 0.75 -5.45 2.42
C TYR A 97 0.35 -4.97 1.03
N ILE A 98 -0.96 -4.95 0.80
CA ILE A 98 -1.56 -4.35 -0.40
C ILE A 98 -2.57 -3.30 0.03
N VAL A 99 -2.88 -2.37 -0.87
CA VAL A 99 -3.88 -1.34 -0.62
C VAL A 99 -5.26 -1.88 -0.99
N LYS A 100 -6.20 -1.73 -0.07
CA LYS A 100 -7.59 -2.10 -0.31
C LYS A 100 -8.42 -0.89 -0.73
N LYS A 101 -8.16 0.27 -0.13
CA LYS A 101 -8.86 1.50 -0.48
C LYS A 101 -8.09 2.71 -0.04
N ARG A 102 -8.17 3.78 -0.83
CA ARG A 102 -7.61 5.09 -0.51
C ARG A 102 -8.74 6.08 -0.41
N SER A 103 -8.80 6.81 0.71
CA SER A 103 -9.79 7.84 0.93
C SER A 103 -9.07 9.15 1.23
N ALA A 104 -9.33 10.18 0.44
CA ALA A 104 -8.71 11.49 0.62
C ALA A 104 -9.78 12.50 1.02
N THR A 105 -9.49 13.27 2.05
CA THR A 105 -10.30 14.41 2.45
C THR A 105 -9.50 15.67 2.18
N ILE A 106 -10.06 16.82 2.56
CA ILE A 106 -9.39 18.10 2.34
C ILE A 106 -8.09 18.22 3.15
N ASN A 107 -7.98 17.50 4.27
CA ASN A 107 -6.88 17.66 5.21
C ASN A 107 -6.02 16.43 5.39
N GLN A 108 -6.45 15.28 4.94
CA GLN A 108 -5.68 14.05 5.16
C GLN A 108 -6.05 12.96 4.15
N ILE A 109 -5.14 12.00 4.04
CA ILE A 109 -5.34 10.80 3.24
C ILE A 109 -5.32 9.60 4.20
N GLN A 110 -6.29 8.72 4.07
CA GLN A 110 -6.35 7.46 4.80
C GLN A 110 -6.32 6.32 3.80
N ILE A 111 -5.49 5.32 4.09
CA ILE A 111 -5.27 4.20 3.18
C ILE A 111 -5.48 2.90 3.96
N ALA A 112 -6.53 2.17 3.61
CA ALA A 112 -6.79 0.87 4.19
C ALA A 112 -5.91 -0.17 3.51
N VAL A 113 -5.15 -0.92 4.29
CA VAL A 113 -4.20 -1.92 3.77
C VAL A 113 -4.48 -3.28 4.41
N LYS A 114 -4.18 -4.32 3.65
CA LYS A 114 -4.37 -5.69 4.11
C LYS A 114 -3.07 -6.45 4.01
N GLN A 115 -2.77 -7.21 5.07
CA GLN A 115 -1.61 -8.09 5.09
C GLN A 115 -1.81 -9.23 4.09
N VAL A 116 -0.76 -9.52 3.34
CA VAL A 116 -0.74 -10.62 2.38
C VAL A 116 0.52 -11.44 2.59
N ASN A 117 0.44 -12.69 2.21
CA ASN A 117 1.57 -13.60 2.30
C ASN A 117 1.96 -14.01 0.88
N VAL A 118 2.95 -13.31 0.34
CA VAL A 118 3.44 -13.55 -1.02
C VAL A 118 4.68 -14.42 -0.95
N GLN A 119 4.69 -15.49 -1.73
CA GLN A 119 5.82 -16.40 -1.79
C GLN A 119 6.62 -16.23 -3.07
#